data_c8842b8d8ea0b46a16de603e1a841d57
#
_entry.id   c8842b8d8ea0b46a16de603e1a841d57
#
_cell.length_a   1.000
_cell.length_b   1.000
_cell.length_c   1.000
_cell.angle_alpha   90.00
_cell.angle_beta   90.00
_cell.angle_gamma   90.00
#
_symmetry.space_group_name_H-M   'P 1'
#
loop_
_entity.id
_entity.type
_entity.pdbx_description
1 polymer ?
#
loop_
_entity_poly.entity_id
_entity_poly.type
_entity_poly.pdbx_seq_one_letter_code
_entity_poly.pdbx_strand_id
1 'polypeptide(L)'
;MDERQEKSILEMGRGAIMERADYEMRAMIRNILDPNTSAKAARKLNITLTFKPGDDRQTIVVECVAKSTLASTNAITTMLYVL
;
A
#
# COMPACT_ATOMS: atom_id res chain seq x y z
N MET A 1 30.21 -12.07 6.22
CA MET A 1 28.83 -11.74 6.40
C MET A 1 27.99 -12.95 6.77
N ASP A 2 27.05 -12.75 7.61
CA ASP A 2 26.23 -13.83 8.09
C ASP A 2 24.97 -13.94 7.23
N GLU A 3 24.62 -15.15 6.84
CA GLU A 3 23.42 -15.35 6.02
C GLU A 3 22.15 -14.85 6.71
N ARG A 4 22.17 -14.82 8.05
CA ARG A 4 20.99 -14.32 8.77
C ARG A 4 20.65 -12.90 8.41
N GLN A 5 21.61 -12.16 7.85
CA GLN A 5 21.38 -10.78 7.48
C GLN A 5 20.80 -10.65 6.09
N GLU A 6 20.61 -11.76 5.41
CA GLU A 6 20.04 -11.78 4.07
C GLU A 6 18.53 -12.01 4.08
N LYS A 7 17.90 -11.88 5.23
CA LYS A 7 16.45 -12.01 5.31
C LYS A 7 15.80 -10.99 4.39
N SER A 8 14.77 -11.43 3.70
CA SER A 8 14.02 -10.56 2.83
C SER A 8 13.44 -9.39 3.61
N ILE A 9 13.48 -8.22 3.01
CA ILE A 9 12.90 -7.04 3.62
C ILE A 9 11.41 -7.21 3.88
N LEU A 10 10.73 -8.02 3.08
CA LEU A 10 9.31 -8.29 3.26
C LEU A 10 9.01 -9.13 4.48
N GLU A 11 10.02 -9.82 5.01
CA GLU A 11 9.86 -10.63 6.22
C GLU A 11 10.18 -9.89 7.49
N MET A 12 10.70 -8.67 7.38
CA MET A 12 11.03 -7.89 8.56
C MET A 12 9.78 -7.59 9.37
N GLY A 13 9.98 -7.40 10.68
CA GLY A 13 8.87 -7.14 11.57
C GLY A 13 7.95 -8.35 11.69
N ARG A 14 8.51 -9.58 11.57
CA ARG A 14 7.73 -10.81 11.62
C ARG A 14 6.65 -10.85 10.55
N GLY A 15 6.98 -10.35 9.38
CA GLY A 15 6.05 -10.34 8.27
C GLY A 15 5.07 -9.17 8.27
N ALA A 16 5.28 -8.19 9.13
CA ALA A 16 4.37 -7.04 9.20
C ALA A 16 4.32 -6.26 7.90
N ILE A 17 5.46 -6.14 7.21
CA ILE A 17 5.51 -5.44 5.94
C ILE A 17 4.69 -6.19 4.89
N MET A 18 4.85 -7.51 4.85
CA MET A 18 4.11 -8.35 3.93
C MET A 18 2.61 -8.28 4.22
N GLU A 19 2.21 -8.33 5.50
CA GLU A 19 0.81 -8.22 5.88
C GLU A 19 0.20 -6.91 5.43
N ARG A 20 0.94 -5.82 5.60
CA ARG A 20 0.45 -4.50 5.20
C ARG A 20 0.29 -4.42 3.69
N ALA A 21 1.25 -4.95 2.94
CA ALA A 21 1.17 -4.98 1.48
C ALA A 21 -0.03 -5.81 1.04
N ASP A 22 -0.24 -6.96 1.65
CA ASP A 22 -1.36 -7.84 1.30
C ASP A 22 -2.69 -7.19 1.64
N TYR A 23 -2.76 -6.47 2.74
CA TYR A 23 -3.96 -5.73 3.11
C TYR A 23 -4.35 -4.73 2.03
N GLU A 24 -3.37 -3.95 1.56
CA GLU A 24 -3.62 -2.97 0.51
C GLU A 24 -3.96 -3.63 -0.81
N MET A 25 -3.32 -4.75 -1.11
CA MET A 25 -3.62 -5.49 -2.34
C MET A 25 -5.06 -5.98 -2.34
N ARG A 26 -5.54 -6.48 -1.21
CA ARG A 26 -6.93 -6.93 -1.14
C ARG A 26 -7.91 -5.78 -1.37
N ALA A 27 -7.57 -4.59 -0.86
CA ALA A 27 -8.40 -3.41 -1.12
C ALA A 27 -8.42 -3.07 -2.61
N MET A 28 -7.28 -3.18 -3.28
CA MET A 28 -7.21 -2.94 -4.71
C MET A 28 -8.05 -3.95 -5.50
N ILE A 29 -7.99 -5.22 -5.11
CA ILE A 29 -8.76 -6.24 -5.80
C ILE A 29 -10.25 -5.99 -5.64
N ARG A 30 -10.69 -5.62 -4.44
CA ARG A 30 -12.09 -5.26 -4.23
C ARG A 30 -12.51 -4.08 -5.12
N ASN A 31 -11.62 -3.11 -5.27
CA ASN A 31 -11.88 -1.95 -6.11
C ASN A 31 -11.97 -2.35 -7.59
N ILE A 32 -11.08 -3.23 -8.04
CA ILE A 32 -11.10 -3.72 -9.42
C ILE A 32 -12.42 -4.44 -9.72
N LEU A 33 -12.93 -5.17 -8.75
CA LEU A 33 -14.16 -5.94 -8.93
C LEU A 33 -15.42 -5.11 -8.73
N ASP A 34 -15.29 -3.86 -8.32
CA ASP A 34 -16.42 -2.98 -8.09
C ASP A 34 -16.97 -2.49 -9.43
N PRO A 35 -18.21 -2.87 -9.78
CA PRO A 35 -18.80 -2.48 -11.06
C PRO A 35 -19.06 -0.98 -11.17
N ASN A 36 -18.99 -0.25 -10.07
CA ASN A 36 -19.19 1.20 -10.08
C ASN A 36 -17.90 1.97 -10.35
N THR A 37 -16.83 1.28 -10.72
CA THR A 37 -15.57 1.91 -11.10
C THR A 37 -15.25 1.53 -12.54
N SER A 38 -14.36 2.32 -13.16
CA SER A 38 -13.87 1.97 -14.48
C SER A 38 -13.04 0.69 -14.42
N ALA A 39 -13.40 -0.31 -15.20
CA ALA A 39 -12.72 -1.60 -15.19
C ALA A 39 -11.25 -1.46 -15.58
N LYS A 40 -10.96 -0.55 -16.49
CA LYS A 40 -9.61 -0.40 -17.06
C LYS A 40 -8.75 0.62 -16.35
N ALA A 41 -9.29 1.31 -15.35
CA ALA A 41 -8.51 2.31 -14.63
C ALA A 41 -7.36 1.62 -13.90
N ALA A 42 -6.18 2.22 -13.98
CA ALA A 42 -5.03 1.68 -13.29
C ALA A 42 -5.17 1.91 -11.79
N ARG A 43 -4.73 0.93 -11.02
CA ARG A 43 -4.62 1.05 -9.57
C ARG A 43 -3.15 0.92 -9.23
N LYS A 44 -2.73 1.55 -8.16
CA LYS A 44 -1.30 1.55 -7.77
C LYS A 44 -1.14 1.16 -6.32
N LEU A 45 -0.09 0.41 -6.05
CA LEU A 45 0.31 0.09 -4.68
C LEU A 45 1.70 0.66 -4.49
N ASN A 46 1.84 1.56 -3.51
CA ASN A 46 3.12 2.16 -3.17
C ASN A 46 3.53 1.71 -1.79
N ILE A 47 4.74 1.17 -1.68
CA ILE A 47 5.31 0.78 -0.40
C ILE A 47 6.56 1.62 -0.21
N THR A 48 6.57 2.40 0.86
CA THR A 48 7.71 3.25 1.18
C THR A 48 8.37 2.74 2.44
N LEU A 49 9.64 2.46 2.35
CA LEU A 49 10.45 2.04 3.50
C LEU A 49 11.45 3.14 3.81
N THR A 50 11.42 3.61 5.05
CA THR A 50 12.33 4.65 5.51
C THR A 50 13.27 4.04 6.52
N PHE A 51 14.56 4.17 6.26
CA PHE A 51 15.62 3.63 7.11
C PHE A 51 16.27 4.77 7.86
N LYS A 52 16.20 4.71 9.18
CA LYS A 52 16.78 5.76 10.05
C LYS A 52 17.89 5.15 10.87
N PRO A 53 19.15 5.35 10.47
CA PRO A 53 20.26 4.78 11.23
C PRO A 53 20.54 5.59 12.49
N GLY A 54 21.04 4.90 13.52
CA GLY A 54 21.54 5.56 14.70
C GLY A 54 22.96 6.03 14.48
N ASP A 55 23.47 6.77 15.47
CA ASP A 55 24.85 7.29 15.40
C ASP A 55 25.88 6.18 15.34
N ASP A 56 25.57 5.03 15.91
CA ASP A 56 26.47 3.87 15.93
C ASP A 56 26.57 3.18 14.56
N ARG A 57 25.69 3.56 13.61
CA ARG A 57 25.64 2.96 12.27
C ARG A 57 25.37 1.46 12.30
N GLN A 58 24.88 0.95 13.42
CA GLN A 58 24.59 -0.47 13.57
C GLN A 58 23.11 -0.72 13.84
N THR A 59 22.45 0.27 14.41
CA THR A 59 21.02 0.17 14.70
C THR A 59 20.27 0.99 13.65
N ILE A 60 19.30 0.37 13.02
CA ILE A 60 18.52 1.04 11.98
C ILE A 60 17.05 0.85 12.30
N VAL A 61 16.34 1.97 12.41
CA VAL A 61 14.88 1.93 12.53
C VAL A 61 14.31 1.93 11.13
N VAL A 62 13.43 0.99 10.85
CA VAL A 62 12.79 0.88 9.54
C VAL A 62 11.31 1.16 9.72
N GLU A 63 10.81 2.13 8.96
CA GLU A 63 9.38 2.45 8.93
C GLU A 63 8.81 2.06 7.58
N CYS A 64 7.62 1.51 7.60
CA CYS A 64 6.94 1.10 6.38
C CYS A 64 5.58 1.76 6.29
N VAL A 65 5.32 2.39 5.15
CA VAL A 65 4.00 2.93 4.83
C VAL A 65 3.58 2.33 3.50
N ALA A 66 2.41 1.72 3.48
CA ALA A 66 1.83 1.17 2.26
C ALA A 66 0.56 1.94 1.95
N LYS A 67 0.44 2.39 0.72
CA LYS A 67 -0.74 3.13 0.25
C LYS A 67 -1.18 2.58 -1.08
N SER A 68 -2.48 2.47 -1.26
CA SER A 68 -3.03 2.13 -2.57
C SER A 68 -3.74 3.33 -3.15
N THR A 69 -3.63 3.48 -4.47
CA THR A 69 -4.40 4.45 -5.22
C THR A 69 -5.47 3.68 -5.98
N LEU A 70 -6.70 3.90 -5.60
CA LEU A 70 -7.84 3.17 -6.12
C LEU A 70 -8.54 4.00 -7.21
N ALA A 71 -9.34 3.32 -8.02
CA ALA A 71 -10.18 4.03 -8.98
C ALA A 71 -11.39 4.60 -8.24
N SER A 72 -11.73 5.84 -8.58
CA SER A 72 -12.91 6.48 -8.02
C SER A 72 -14.17 5.82 -8.53
N THR A 73 -15.23 5.85 -7.73
CA THR A 73 -16.52 5.40 -8.21
C THR A 73 -17.01 6.35 -9.30
N ASN A 74 -17.80 5.81 -10.22
CA ASN A 74 -18.36 6.60 -11.31
C ASN A 74 -19.26 7.68 -10.75
N ALA A 75 -19.29 8.81 -11.44
CA ALA A 75 -20.12 9.94 -11.03
C ALA A 75 -21.60 9.60 -11.11
N ILE A 76 -22.33 10.09 -10.12
CA ILE A 76 -23.79 10.06 -10.16
C ILE A 76 -24.23 11.47 -10.52
N THR A 77 -25.01 11.58 -11.59
CA THR A 77 -25.49 12.88 -12.05
C THR A 77 -26.96 13.02 -11.73
N THR A 78 -27.30 14.11 -11.05
CA THR A 78 -28.67 14.45 -10.77
C THR A 78 -28.85 15.95 -10.90
N MET A 79 -30.07 16.40 -10.80
CA MET A 79 -30.35 17.82 -10.90
C MET A 79 -31.10 18.30 -9.68
N LEU A 80 -30.71 19.48 -9.23
CA LEU A 80 -31.39 20.15 -8.12
C LEU A 80 -32.03 21.41 -8.71
N TYR A 81 -33.33 21.52 -8.48
CA TYR A 81 -34.06 22.69 -8.95
C TYR A 81 -34.23 23.70 -7.83
N VAL A 82 -33.88 24.93 -8.10
CA VAL A 82 -33.99 26.01 -7.12
C VAL A 82 -35.20 26.85 -7.46
N LEU A 83 -36.05 27.08 -6.46
CA LEU A 83 -37.29 27.86 -6.63
C LEU A 83 -37.05 29.32 -6.34
#